data_3b8bc3ce4f7b660eb55076a4572298d6
#
_entry.id   3b8bc3ce4f7b660eb55076a4572298d6
#
_cell.length_a   1.000
_cell.length_b   1.000
_cell.length_c   1.000
_cell.angle_alpha   90.00
_cell.angle_beta   90.00
_cell.angle_gamma   90.00
#
_symmetry.space_group_name_H-M   'P 1'
#
loop_
_entity.id
_entity.type
_entity.pdbx_description
1 polymer ?
#
loop_
_entity_poly.entity_id
_entity_poly.type
_entity_poly.pdbx_seq_one_letter_code
_entity_poly.pdbx_strand_id
1 'polypeptide(L)'
;MPKPEKEKEMMTAIGLMSGTSMDGIDAALLQTDGEKVTGFGAAVSISYEEDFKNQLRGLLGRDPDGEAHAGAIAEDLTRRHAEAVREVLKESGLAAKDIGVIGFHGHTVLHRPGDGVTRQIGDGALLADETGIPVV
;
A
#
# COMPACT_ATOMS: atom_id res chain seq x y z
N MET A 1 2.88 -40.00 9.69
CA MET A 1 3.74 -39.29 8.79
C MET A 1 3.51 -37.81 8.91
N PRO A 2 4.53 -37.09 9.28
CA PRO A 2 4.34 -35.65 9.40
C PRO A 2 4.04 -35.01 8.05
N LYS A 3 3.17 -34.02 8.08
CA LYS A 3 2.89 -33.27 6.86
C LYS A 3 4.09 -32.42 6.50
N PRO A 4 4.37 -32.31 5.21
CA PRO A 4 5.46 -31.43 4.77
C PRO A 4 5.19 -29.99 5.15
N GLU A 5 6.23 -29.29 5.48
CA GLU A 5 6.19 -27.85 5.74
C GLU A 5 5.56 -27.06 4.62
N LYS A 6 5.67 -27.57 3.43
CA LYS A 6 5.14 -26.95 2.23
C LYS A 6 3.63 -26.92 2.16
N GLU A 7 2.97 -27.49 3.15
CA GLU A 7 1.51 -27.40 3.23
C GLU A 7 1.04 -26.00 3.58
N LYS A 8 1.94 -25.06 3.70
CA LYS A 8 1.58 -23.66 3.79
C LYS A 8 0.82 -23.28 2.53
N GLU A 9 -0.38 -22.76 2.74
CA GLU A 9 -1.21 -22.37 1.63
C GLU A 9 -0.62 -21.16 0.89
N MET A 10 -0.67 -21.25 -0.42
CA MET A 10 -0.30 -20.13 -1.26
C MET A 10 -1.41 -19.10 -1.24
N MET A 11 -1.04 -17.86 -1.10
CA MET A 11 -1.95 -16.74 -1.05
C MET A 11 -1.63 -15.78 -2.18
N THR A 12 -2.66 -15.24 -2.80
CA THR A 12 -2.50 -14.14 -3.73
C THR A 12 -2.65 -12.84 -2.94
N ALA A 13 -1.66 -11.98 -3.05
CA ALA A 13 -1.61 -10.72 -2.33
C ALA A 13 -1.32 -9.57 -3.29
N ILE A 14 -1.62 -8.35 -2.85
CA ILE A 14 -1.24 -7.14 -3.58
C ILE A 14 -0.29 -6.35 -2.68
N GLY A 15 0.89 -6.04 -3.20
CA GLY A 15 1.83 -5.15 -2.54
C GLY A 15 1.71 -3.74 -3.10
N LEU A 16 1.67 -2.76 -2.23
CA LEU A 16 1.55 -1.34 -2.60
C LEU A 16 2.77 -0.57 -2.09
N MET A 17 3.25 0.35 -2.90
CA MET A 17 4.34 1.21 -2.50
C MET A 17 4.13 2.64 -2.99
N SER A 18 4.26 3.60 -2.07
CA SER A 18 4.35 5.02 -2.38
C SER A 18 5.72 5.47 -1.88
N GLY A 19 6.65 5.69 -2.80
CA GLY A 19 8.04 5.97 -2.46
C GLY A 19 8.31 7.42 -2.14
N THR A 20 9.49 7.68 -1.57
CA THR A 20 9.92 9.04 -1.19
C THR A 20 10.15 9.96 -2.39
N SER A 21 10.28 9.39 -3.59
CA SER A 21 10.33 10.19 -4.82
C SER A 21 9.01 10.90 -5.09
N MET A 22 7.93 10.47 -4.46
CA MET A 22 6.59 11.05 -4.61
C MET A 22 6.08 11.04 -6.03
N ASP A 23 6.55 10.10 -6.86
CA ASP A 23 6.13 10.00 -8.25
C ASP A 23 4.75 9.36 -8.41
N GLY A 24 4.43 8.44 -7.53
CA GLY A 24 3.16 7.74 -7.61
C GLY A 24 3.14 6.47 -6.77
N ILE A 25 2.20 5.61 -7.11
CA ILE A 25 1.98 4.34 -6.43
C ILE A 25 2.34 3.21 -7.37
N ASP A 26 3.16 2.28 -6.89
CA ASP A 26 3.40 1.01 -7.55
C ASP A 26 2.58 -0.06 -6.85
N ALA A 27 1.87 -0.85 -7.62
CA ALA A 27 1.06 -1.94 -7.10
C ALA A 27 1.36 -3.21 -7.90
N ALA A 28 1.53 -4.32 -7.21
CA ALA A 28 1.85 -5.58 -7.86
C ALA A 28 1.12 -6.74 -7.21
N LEU A 29 0.69 -7.67 -8.05
CA LEU A 29 0.10 -8.93 -7.63
C LEU A 29 1.24 -9.91 -7.30
N LEU A 30 1.12 -10.58 -6.16
CA LEU A 30 2.14 -11.50 -5.67
C LEU A 30 1.52 -12.84 -5.32
N GLN A 31 2.31 -13.90 -5.46
CA GLN A 31 2.01 -15.19 -4.86
C GLN A 31 2.96 -15.39 -3.69
N THR A 32 2.43 -15.72 -2.53
CA THR A 32 3.24 -15.87 -1.32
C THR A 32 2.66 -16.95 -0.41
N ASP A 33 3.53 -17.59 0.37
CA ASP A 33 3.13 -18.51 1.43
C ASP A 33 3.13 -17.84 2.80
N GLY A 34 3.31 -16.52 2.84
CA GLY A 34 3.43 -15.75 4.08
C GLY A 34 4.86 -15.53 4.53
N GLU A 35 5.81 -16.29 4.02
CA GLU A 35 7.23 -16.15 4.34
C GLU A 35 8.05 -15.67 3.16
N LYS A 36 7.72 -16.13 1.98
CA LYS A 36 8.43 -15.71 0.78
C LYS A 36 7.49 -15.53 -0.39
N VAL A 37 7.90 -14.67 -1.28
CA VAL A 37 7.20 -14.43 -2.55
C VAL A 37 7.69 -15.47 -3.54
N THR A 38 6.75 -16.25 -4.09
CA THR A 38 7.06 -17.32 -5.02
C THR A 38 6.71 -16.99 -6.46
N GLY A 39 6.01 -15.86 -6.69
CA GLY A 39 5.68 -15.44 -8.03
C GLY A 39 5.15 -14.02 -8.06
N PHE A 40 5.16 -13.44 -9.25
CA PHE A 40 4.65 -12.10 -9.50
C PHE A 40 3.62 -12.18 -10.63
N GLY A 41 2.63 -11.31 -10.56
CA GLY A 41 1.62 -11.19 -11.60
C GLY A 41 1.56 -9.78 -12.14
N ALA A 42 0.34 -9.30 -12.40
CA ALA A 42 0.12 -7.96 -12.94
C ALA A 42 0.72 -6.90 -12.03
N ALA A 43 1.28 -5.87 -12.63
CA ALA A 43 1.83 -4.72 -11.93
C ALA A 43 1.38 -3.44 -12.62
N VAL A 44 1.06 -2.43 -11.84
CA VAL A 44 0.66 -1.12 -12.35
C VAL A 44 1.40 -0.03 -11.61
N SER A 45 1.58 1.10 -12.27
CA SER A 45 2.13 2.31 -11.66
C SER A 45 1.16 3.45 -11.96
N ILE A 46 0.74 4.16 -10.93
CA ILE A 46 -0.15 5.31 -11.07
C ILE A 46 0.56 6.55 -10.58
N SER A 47 0.76 7.51 -11.48
CA SER A 47 1.45 8.74 -11.14
C SER A 47 0.56 9.67 -10.31
N TYR A 48 1.19 10.40 -9.39
CA TYR A 48 0.52 11.50 -8.69
C TYR A 48 0.54 12.74 -9.57
N GLU A 49 -0.54 13.47 -9.58
CA GLU A 49 -0.59 14.78 -10.20
C GLU A 49 0.20 15.79 -9.35
N GLU A 50 0.61 16.89 -9.97
CA GLU A 50 1.46 17.89 -9.30
C GLU A 50 0.82 18.46 -8.03
N ASP A 51 -0.48 18.73 -8.04
CA ASP A 51 -1.14 19.27 -6.87
C ASP A 51 -1.02 18.34 -5.67
N PHE A 52 -1.21 17.03 -5.88
CA PHE A 52 -1.08 16.06 -4.81
C PHE A 52 0.37 15.90 -4.36
N LYS A 53 1.31 15.90 -5.29
CA LYS A 53 2.74 15.88 -4.94
C LYS A 53 3.09 17.03 -4.02
N ASN A 54 2.57 18.23 -4.34
CA ASN A 54 2.83 19.42 -3.53
C ASN A 54 2.26 19.30 -2.13
N GLN A 55 1.09 18.68 -2.00
CA GLN A 55 0.50 18.41 -0.69
C GLN A 55 1.38 17.46 0.13
N LEU A 56 1.88 16.39 -0.48
CA LEU A 56 2.77 15.46 0.18
C LEU A 56 4.08 16.13 0.59
N ARG A 57 4.67 16.94 -0.30
CA ARG A 57 5.90 17.68 0.00
C ARG A 57 5.72 18.59 1.20
N GLY A 58 4.53 19.17 1.34
CA GLY A 58 4.22 20.03 2.49
C GLY A 58 4.26 19.31 3.83
N LEU A 59 4.14 17.99 3.84
CA LEU A 59 4.20 17.18 5.07
C LEU A 59 5.60 16.62 5.35
N LEU A 60 6.50 16.68 4.38
CA LEU A 60 7.83 16.08 4.56
C LEU A 60 8.60 16.73 5.71
N GLY A 61 9.16 15.88 6.55
CA GLY A 61 9.93 16.33 7.71
C GLY A 61 9.10 16.85 8.85
N ARG A 62 7.78 16.74 8.79
CA ARG A 62 6.86 17.23 9.82
C ARG A 62 6.13 16.08 10.49
N ASP A 63 5.80 16.27 11.76
CA ASP A 63 4.95 15.33 12.48
C ASP A 63 3.52 15.52 11.97
N PRO A 64 2.91 14.49 11.34
CA PRO A 64 1.57 14.65 10.78
C PRO A 64 0.49 14.96 11.80
N ASP A 65 0.69 14.58 13.07
CA ASP A 65 -0.28 14.87 14.12
C ASP A 65 -0.40 16.37 14.40
N GLY A 66 0.63 17.15 14.08
CA GLY A 66 0.62 18.59 14.24
C GLY A 66 0.18 19.38 13.01
N GLU A 67 -0.16 18.70 11.92
CA GLU A 67 -0.49 19.38 10.67
C GLU A 67 -2.00 19.34 10.40
N ALA A 68 -2.58 20.51 10.16
CA ALA A 68 -4.03 20.65 10.06
C ALA A 68 -4.67 19.85 8.92
N HIS A 69 -3.95 19.66 7.82
CA HIS A 69 -4.48 18.98 6.64
C HIS A 69 -4.00 17.55 6.46
N ALA A 70 -3.22 17.04 7.42
CA ALA A 70 -2.63 15.70 7.29
C ALA A 70 -3.68 14.61 7.16
N GLY A 71 -4.80 14.72 7.90
CA GLY A 71 -5.87 13.73 7.84
C GLY A 71 -6.52 13.66 6.45
N ALA A 72 -6.79 14.81 5.84
CA ALA A 72 -7.37 14.86 4.50
C ALA A 72 -6.40 14.33 3.45
N ILE A 73 -5.12 14.63 3.59
CA ILE A 73 -4.09 14.13 2.68
C ILE A 73 -3.94 12.62 2.83
N ALA A 74 -3.98 12.10 4.06
CA ALA A 74 -3.90 10.67 4.32
C ALA A 74 -5.10 9.93 3.71
N GLU A 75 -6.29 10.51 3.80
CA GLU A 75 -7.48 9.94 3.19
C GLU A 75 -7.37 9.92 1.66
N ASP A 76 -6.94 11.01 1.06
CA ASP A 76 -6.74 11.11 -0.39
C ASP A 76 -5.69 10.08 -0.85
N LEU A 77 -4.56 10.01 -0.15
CA LEU A 77 -3.52 9.03 -0.42
C LEU A 77 -4.07 7.61 -0.39
N THR A 78 -4.87 7.30 0.63
CA THR A 78 -5.45 5.97 0.79
C THR A 78 -6.41 5.63 -0.34
N ARG A 79 -7.25 6.55 -0.75
CA ARG A 79 -8.17 6.34 -1.88
C ARG A 79 -7.42 6.15 -3.19
N ARG A 80 -6.28 6.81 -3.37
CA ARG A 80 -5.43 6.61 -4.53
C ARG A 80 -4.81 5.22 -4.53
N HIS A 81 -4.46 4.69 -3.36
CA HIS A 81 -4.01 3.30 -3.24
C HIS A 81 -5.14 2.31 -3.59
N ALA A 82 -6.38 2.61 -3.18
CA ALA A 82 -7.52 1.79 -3.56
C ALA A 82 -7.72 1.74 -5.08
N GLU A 83 -7.49 2.87 -5.74
CA GLU A 83 -7.53 2.92 -7.21
C GLU A 83 -6.46 2.03 -7.83
N ALA A 84 -5.25 2.04 -7.28
CA ALA A 84 -4.18 1.18 -7.76
C ALA A 84 -4.54 -0.30 -7.59
N VAL A 85 -5.18 -0.66 -6.49
CA VAL A 85 -5.68 -2.03 -6.28
C VAL A 85 -6.70 -2.39 -7.36
N ARG A 86 -7.63 -1.51 -7.66
CA ARG A 86 -8.64 -1.76 -8.70
C ARG A 86 -8.01 -1.97 -10.07
N GLU A 87 -6.97 -1.21 -10.38
CA GLU A 87 -6.25 -1.36 -11.64
C GLU A 87 -5.52 -2.70 -11.73
N VAL A 88 -4.92 -3.16 -10.64
CA VAL A 88 -4.30 -4.49 -10.60
C VAL A 88 -5.35 -5.57 -10.82
N LEU A 89 -6.50 -5.46 -10.19
CA LEU A 89 -7.59 -6.42 -10.37
C LEU A 89 -8.08 -6.44 -11.80
N LYS A 90 -8.21 -5.27 -12.40
CA LYS A 90 -8.63 -5.14 -13.79
C LYS A 90 -7.62 -5.80 -14.74
N GLU A 91 -6.34 -5.51 -14.55
CA GLU A 91 -5.28 -6.07 -15.40
C GLU A 91 -5.17 -7.59 -15.25
N SER A 92 -5.38 -8.11 -14.04
CA SER A 92 -5.24 -9.53 -13.75
C SER A 92 -6.50 -10.34 -14.08
N GLY A 93 -7.66 -9.68 -14.20
CA GLY A 93 -8.94 -10.36 -14.36
C GLY A 93 -9.45 -10.99 -13.07
N LEU A 94 -8.84 -10.69 -11.93
CA LEU A 94 -9.25 -11.24 -10.65
C LEU A 94 -10.26 -10.32 -9.94
N ALA A 95 -11.02 -10.90 -9.03
CA ALA A 95 -11.95 -10.16 -8.18
C ALA A 95 -11.31 -9.96 -6.80
N ALA A 96 -11.87 -9.03 -6.02
CA ALA A 96 -11.39 -8.78 -4.66
C ALA A 96 -11.36 -10.03 -3.80
N LYS A 97 -12.34 -10.93 -3.96
CA LYS A 97 -12.41 -12.19 -3.19
C LYS A 97 -11.25 -13.13 -3.47
N ASP A 98 -10.55 -12.93 -4.58
CA ASP A 98 -9.41 -13.78 -4.97
C ASP A 98 -8.11 -13.33 -4.28
N ILE A 99 -8.13 -12.16 -3.63
CA ILE A 99 -6.97 -11.60 -2.98
C ILE A 99 -7.08 -11.82 -1.48
N GLY A 100 -6.07 -12.46 -0.89
CA GLY A 100 -6.06 -12.77 0.53
C GLY A 100 -5.71 -11.57 1.41
N VAL A 101 -4.81 -10.70 0.93
CA VAL A 101 -4.34 -9.57 1.73
C VAL A 101 -3.71 -8.50 0.84
N ILE A 102 -3.81 -7.25 1.30
CA ILE A 102 -3.07 -6.13 0.73
C ILE A 102 -1.99 -5.71 1.73
N GLY A 103 -0.76 -5.61 1.26
CA GLY A 103 0.33 -5.01 2.04
C GLY A 103 0.35 -3.50 1.79
N PHE A 104 0.19 -2.71 2.83
CA PHE A 104 0.07 -1.26 2.74
C PHE A 104 0.84 -0.60 3.86
N HIS A 105 1.84 0.20 3.54
CA HIS A 105 2.58 0.94 4.56
C HIS A 105 2.33 2.45 4.51
N GLY A 106 1.52 2.91 3.56
CA GLY A 106 1.26 4.33 3.39
C GLY A 106 2.45 5.07 2.78
N HIS A 107 2.63 6.31 3.19
CA HIS A 107 3.72 7.14 2.70
C HIS A 107 4.49 7.71 3.88
N THR A 108 5.82 7.53 3.86
CA THR A 108 6.69 8.04 4.92
C THR A 108 6.89 9.54 4.76
N VAL A 109 6.47 10.31 5.75
CA VAL A 109 6.61 11.78 5.75
C VAL A 109 7.68 12.27 6.72
N LEU A 110 8.01 11.49 7.73
CA LEU A 110 9.03 11.83 8.71
C LEU A 110 9.87 10.60 9.03
N HIS A 111 11.17 10.73 8.88
CA HIS A 111 12.09 9.65 9.20
C HIS A 111 13.34 10.23 9.85
N ARG A 112 13.49 9.99 11.16
CA ARG A 112 14.63 10.44 11.95
C ARG A 112 15.21 9.25 12.69
N PRO A 113 16.03 8.43 12.03
CA PRO A 113 16.53 7.19 12.65
C PRO A 113 17.37 7.45 13.89
N GLY A 114 18.07 8.58 13.95
CA GLY A 114 18.83 8.96 15.14
C GLY A 114 17.98 9.17 16.38
N ASP A 115 16.72 9.57 16.21
CA ASP A 115 15.74 9.76 17.27
C ASP A 115 14.79 8.58 17.42
N GLY A 116 14.95 7.55 16.59
CA GLY A 116 14.07 6.40 16.58
C GLY A 116 12.66 6.70 16.08
N VAL A 117 12.50 7.74 15.25
CA VAL A 117 11.18 8.20 14.81
C VAL A 117 10.97 7.95 13.31
N THR A 118 9.87 7.29 12.99
CA THR A 118 9.38 7.18 11.62
C THR A 118 7.87 7.37 11.65
N ARG A 119 7.37 8.27 10.81
CA ARG A 119 5.94 8.53 10.71
C ARG A 119 5.49 8.31 9.28
N GLN A 120 4.42 7.56 9.16
CA GLN A 120 3.78 7.28 7.87
C GLN A 120 2.34 7.77 7.94
N ILE A 121 1.82 8.21 6.80
CA ILE A 121 0.40 8.53 6.69
C ILE A 121 -0.29 7.48 5.82
N GLY A 122 -1.56 7.26 6.10
CA GLY A 122 -2.39 6.29 5.41
C GLY A 122 -3.37 5.66 6.39
N ASP A 123 -4.47 5.17 5.86
CA ASP A 123 -5.57 4.60 6.66
C ASP A 123 -5.88 3.20 6.12
N GLY A 124 -5.34 2.19 6.80
CA GLY A 124 -5.54 0.79 6.41
C GLY A 124 -6.99 0.34 6.52
N ALA A 125 -7.73 0.85 7.52
CA ALA A 125 -9.14 0.53 7.67
C ALA A 125 -9.97 1.07 6.50
N LEU A 126 -9.68 2.29 6.08
CA LEU A 126 -10.34 2.89 4.92
C LEU A 126 -10.01 2.09 3.64
N LEU A 127 -8.75 1.69 3.48
CA LEU A 127 -8.35 0.89 2.32
C LEU A 127 -9.09 -0.44 2.30
N ALA A 128 -9.24 -1.10 3.44
CA ALA A 128 -9.98 -2.34 3.54
C ALA A 128 -11.46 -2.14 3.17
N ASP A 129 -12.06 -1.06 3.65
CA ASP A 129 -13.45 -0.73 3.32
C ASP A 129 -13.64 -0.44 1.84
N GLU A 130 -12.73 0.32 1.25
CA GLU A 130 -12.81 0.70 -0.17
C GLU A 130 -12.59 -0.48 -1.10
N THR A 131 -11.78 -1.45 -0.71
CA THR A 131 -11.42 -2.57 -1.59
C THR A 131 -12.17 -3.85 -1.28
N GLY A 132 -12.65 -4.02 -0.05
CA GLY A 132 -13.23 -5.26 0.40
C GLY A 132 -12.19 -6.36 0.67
N ILE A 133 -10.91 -5.98 0.81
CA ILE A 133 -9.80 -6.91 1.00
C ILE A 133 -9.12 -6.60 2.33
N PRO A 134 -8.74 -7.63 3.12
CA PRO A 134 -7.98 -7.39 4.36
C PRO A 134 -6.66 -6.66 4.08
N VAL A 135 -6.28 -5.75 4.96
CA VAL A 135 -5.08 -4.92 4.83
C VAL A 135 -4.16 -5.12 6.03
N VAL A 136 -2.89 -5.28 5.76
CA VAL A 136 -1.84 -5.34 6.78
C VAL A 136 -0.77 -4.30 6.51
#